data_a3d5148bd1d61fd3bac2224d1a65d941
#
_entry.id   a3d5148bd1d61fd3bac2224d1a65d941
#
_cell.length_a   1.000
_cell.length_b   1.000
_cell.length_c   1.000
_cell.angle_alpha   90.00
_cell.angle_beta   90.00
_cell.angle_gamma   90.00
#
_symmetry.space_group_name_H-M   'P 1'
#
loop_
_entity.id
_entity.type
_entity.pdbx_description
1 polymer ?
#
loop_
_entity_poly.entity_id
_entity_poly.type
_entity_poly.pdbx_seq_one_letter_code
_entity_poly.pdbx_strand_id
1 'polypeptide(L)'
;MDRHICRAKRIDNGKWVYGYYVVASYFGPHHMIIEENTKYDGCGEFWLGDVHDVDLDTICQCTGWNDSNKTPIFEKDVVEFVGASTHRDLIWWNNEMSEMSAIPVDGIEFNGHDFWNGKYPKANYSTFCLMMQDPWGDFKEIKVVGNIIDNPELVGGNHEYK
;
A
#
# COMPACT_ATOMS: atom_id res chain seq x y z
N MET A 1 -1.76 12.09 -5.83
CA MET A 1 -1.38 11.00 -6.74
C MET A 1 -2.64 10.28 -7.19
N ASP A 2 -2.67 9.68 -8.36
CA ASP A 2 -3.84 8.96 -8.86
C ASP A 2 -4.01 7.66 -8.06
N ARG A 3 -5.23 7.40 -7.53
CA ARG A 3 -5.56 6.16 -6.79
C ARG A 3 -5.56 4.89 -7.68
N HIS A 4 -5.40 5.03 -8.98
CA HIS A 4 -5.24 3.90 -9.90
C HIS A 4 -3.78 3.41 -10.01
N ILE A 5 -2.85 4.15 -9.40
CA ILE A 5 -1.45 3.76 -9.38
C ILE A 5 -1.24 2.69 -8.31
N CYS A 6 -0.48 1.69 -8.68
CA CYS A 6 0.03 0.67 -7.78
C CYS A 6 1.54 0.79 -7.65
N ARG A 7 2.10 0.20 -6.62
CA ARG A 7 3.52 -0.14 -6.55
C ARG A 7 3.68 -1.63 -6.31
N ALA A 8 4.76 -2.21 -6.79
CA ALA A 8 5.13 -3.60 -6.50
C ALA A 8 6.65 -3.78 -6.64
N LYS A 9 7.17 -4.90 -6.14
CA LYS A 9 8.57 -5.28 -6.37
C LYS A 9 8.73 -6.01 -7.68
N ARG A 10 9.72 -5.60 -8.46
CA ARG A 10 10.11 -6.27 -9.69
C ARG A 10 10.69 -7.65 -9.38
N ILE A 11 10.34 -8.65 -10.18
CA ILE A 11 10.85 -10.02 -10.01
C ILE A 11 12.36 -10.09 -10.30
N ASP A 12 12.86 -9.30 -11.24
CA ASP A 12 14.26 -9.36 -11.71
C ASP A 12 15.28 -8.81 -10.71
N ASN A 13 14.89 -7.84 -9.86
CA ASN A 13 15.85 -7.13 -9.02
C ASN A 13 15.32 -6.73 -7.62
N GLY A 14 14.07 -7.03 -7.30
CA GLY A 14 13.43 -6.74 -6.02
C GLY A 14 13.20 -5.24 -5.72
N LYS A 15 13.42 -4.36 -6.70
CA LYS A 15 13.19 -2.91 -6.52
C LYS A 15 11.73 -2.57 -6.71
N TRP A 16 11.27 -1.57 -5.97
CA TRP A 16 9.95 -1.00 -6.16
C TRP A 16 9.82 -0.32 -7.52
N VAL A 17 8.71 -0.57 -8.19
CA VAL A 17 8.25 0.12 -9.40
C VAL A 17 6.84 0.65 -9.17
N TYR A 18 6.51 1.77 -9.81
CA TYR A 18 5.26 2.51 -9.64
C TYR A 18 4.60 2.69 -10.99
N GLY A 19 3.28 2.49 -11.06
CA GLY A 19 2.53 2.66 -12.30
C GLY A 19 1.20 1.92 -12.30
N TYR A 20 0.72 1.61 -13.48
CA TYR A 20 -0.55 0.92 -13.66
C TYR A 20 -0.37 -0.59 -13.61
N TYR A 21 -1.11 -1.23 -12.71
CA TYR A 21 -1.11 -2.69 -12.61
C TYR A 21 -1.93 -3.31 -13.73
N VAL A 22 -1.35 -4.29 -14.43
CA VAL A 22 -1.96 -5.00 -15.55
C VAL A 22 -1.72 -6.49 -15.42
N VAL A 23 -2.73 -7.29 -15.75
CA VAL A 23 -2.62 -8.74 -15.86
C VAL A 23 -2.74 -9.12 -17.33
N ALA A 24 -1.68 -9.70 -17.89
CA ALA A 24 -1.71 -10.29 -19.23
C ALA A 24 -1.82 -11.82 -19.14
N SER A 25 -2.64 -12.40 -20.00
CA SER A 25 -2.96 -13.85 -19.97
C SER A 25 -2.35 -14.62 -21.14
N TYR A 26 -1.18 -14.21 -21.61
CA TYR A 26 -0.49 -14.92 -22.70
C TYR A 26 0.47 -15.95 -22.09
N PHE A 27 0.16 -17.24 -22.23
CA PHE A 27 0.88 -18.37 -21.60
C PHE A 27 0.79 -18.44 -20.05
N GLY A 28 -0.26 -17.91 -19.47
CA GLY A 28 -0.49 -17.82 -18.03
C GLY A 28 -0.64 -16.39 -17.54
N PRO A 29 -1.07 -16.18 -16.29
CA PRO A 29 -1.20 -14.82 -15.76
C PRO A 29 0.19 -14.21 -15.51
N HIS A 30 0.49 -13.13 -16.22
CA HIS A 30 1.65 -12.27 -15.97
C HIS A 30 1.18 -11.02 -15.25
N HIS A 31 1.71 -10.80 -14.07
CA HIS A 31 1.43 -9.62 -13.25
C HIS A 31 2.50 -8.57 -13.53
N MET A 32 2.09 -7.41 -14.01
CA MET A 32 3.02 -6.38 -14.49
C MET A 32 2.63 -5.01 -13.97
N ILE A 33 3.62 -4.12 -13.86
CA ILE A 33 3.41 -2.68 -13.74
C ILE A 33 3.96 -1.99 -14.99
N ILE A 34 3.13 -1.10 -15.54
CA ILE A 34 3.50 -0.19 -16.62
C ILE A 34 3.76 1.18 -15.98
N GLU A 35 4.97 1.70 -16.09
CA GLU A 35 5.33 3.01 -15.54
C GLU A 35 4.55 4.15 -16.21
N GLU A 36 4.31 5.26 -15.47
CA GLU A 36 3.55 6.43 -15.98
C GLU A 36 4.26 7.23 -17.07
N ASN A 37 5.47 6.87 -17.46
CA ASN A 37 6.27 7.61 -18.43
C ASN A 37 5.82 7.42 -19.90
N THR A 38 4.54 7.12 -20.10
CA THR A 38 3.90 7.04 -21.42
C THR A 38 4.15 8.32 -22.21
N LYS A 39 4.78 8.21 -23.36
CA LYS A 39 5.10 9.33 -24.25
C LYS A 39 4.18 9.29 -25.47
N TYR A 40 3.65 10.46 -25.83
CA TYR A 40 2.95 10.70 -27.08
C TYR A 40 3.84 11.54 -27.98
N ASP A 41 4.15 11.06 -29.17
CA ASP A 41 5.07 11.74 -30.09
C ASP A 41 4.41 12.87 -30.93
N GLY A 42 3.09 13.07 -30.75
CA GLY A 42 2.32 14.05 -31.54
C GLY A 42 1.89 13.56 -32.91
N CYS A 43 2.40 12.41 -33.39
CA CYS A 43 2.12 11.84 -34.72
C CYS A 43 1.12 10.67 -34.65
N GLY A 44 0.59 10.35 -33.48
CA GLY A 44 -0.41 9.28 -33.26
C GLY A 44 0.20 7.99 -32.71
N GLU A 45 1.49 7.93 -32.44
CA GLU A 45 2.12 6.79 -31.80
C GLU A 45 2.16 6.99 -30.26
N PHE A 46 1.68 5.97 -29.54
CA PHE A 46 1.79 5.86 -28.10
C PHE A 46 2.92 4.90 -27.75
N TRP A 47 3.84 5.36 -26.94
CA TRP A 47 4.83 4.50 -26.31
C TRP A 47 4.35 4.27 -24.87
N LEU A 48 4.01 3.04 -24.57
CA LEU A 48 3.79 2.64 -23.18
C LEU A 48 5.09 2.88 -22.40
N GLY A 49 4.96 3.23 -21.13
CA GLY A 49 6.09 3.27 -20.23
C GLY A 49 6.77 1.90 -20.13
N ASP A 50 7.89 1.85 -19.41
CA ASP A 50 8.59 0.60 -19.17
C ASP A 50 7.66 -0.39 -18.47
N VAL A 51 7.69 -1.65 -18.93
CA VAL A 51 6.86 -2.74 -18.41
C VAL A 51 7.73 -3.68 -17.58
N HIS A 52 7.29 -3.96 -16.36
CA HIS A 52 8.04 -4.80 -15.44
C HIS A 52 7.16 -5.93 -14.89
N ASP A 53 7.64 -7.16 -14.98
CA ASP A 53 7.07 -8.28 -14.24
C ASP A 53 7.28 -8.06 -12.74
N VAL A 54 6.22 -8.24 -11.96
CA VAL A 54 6.21 -7.93 -10.53
C VAL A 54 5.74 -9.12 -9.69
N ASP A 55 6.24 -9.14 -8.47
CA ASP A 55 5.83 -10.09 -7.46
C ASP A 55 4.43 -9.74 -6.95
N LEU A 56 3.47 -10.66 -7.20
CA LEU A 56 2.06 -10.50 -6.87
C LEU A 56 1.83 -10.16 -5.39
N ASP A 57 2.60 -10.78 -4.49
CA ASP A 57 2.43 -10.60 -3.05
C ASP A 57 2.85 -9.19 -2.57
N THR A 58 3.59 -8.48 -3.41
CA THR A 58 4.08 -7.14 -3.12
C THR A 58 3.23 -6.01 -3.71
N ILE A 59 2.17 -6.33 -4.45
CA ILE A 59 1.30 -5.32 -5.05
C ILE A 59 0.58 -4.54 -3.95
N CYS A 60 0.66 -3.21 -4.05
CA CYS A 60 0.03 -2.27 -3.13
C CYS A 60 -0.66 -1.17 -3.94
N GLN A 61 -1.94 -0.96 -3.70
CA GLN A 61 -2.71 0.10 -4.34
C GLN A 61 -2.45 1.45 -3.65
N CYS A 62 -2.37 2.54 -4.42
CA CYS A 62 -2.34 3.88 -3.88
C CYS A 62 -3.68 4.24 -3.23
N THR A 63 -3.65 4.80 -2.03
CA THR A 63 -4.86 5.26 -1.34
C THR A 63 -5.46 6.53 -1.93
N GLY A 64 -4.67 7.27 -2.72
CA GLY A 64 -4.99 8.62 -3.20
C GLY A 64 -4.63 9.73 -2.20
N TRP A 65 -4.15 9.39 -1.01
CA TRP A 65 -3.72 10.32 0.03
C TRP A 65 -2.20 10.41 0.11
N ASN A 66 -1.72 11.53 0.64
CA ASN A 66 -0.31 11.74 0.93
C ASN A 66 -0.13 12.01 2.42
N ASP A 67 1.04 11.68 2.93
CA ASP A 67 1.46 12.10 4.25
C ASP A 67 1.78 13.61 4.32
N SER A 68 2.16 14.11 5.49
CA SER A 68 2.51 15.52 5.71
C SER A 68 3.71 15.99 4.89
N ASN A 69 4.57 15.08 4.45
CA ASN A 69 5.72 15.34 3.59
C ASN A 69 5.39 15.20 2.09
N LYS A 70 4.12 15.01 1.74
CA LYS A 70 3.62 14.74 0.38
C LYS A 70 4.08 13.38 -0.18
N THR A 71 4.47 12.45 0.67
CA THR A 71 4.75 11.06 0.30
C THR A 71 3.42 10.35 0.07
N PRO A 72 3.18 9.73 -1.09
CA PRO A 72 1.98 8.96 -1.33
C PRO A 72 1.87 7.77 -0.38
N ILE A 73 0.66 7.55 0.14
CA ILE A 73 0.36 6.44 1.04
C ILE A 73 -0.22 5.29 0.21
N PHE A 74 0.36 4.11 0.39
CA PHE A 74 -0.08 2.89 -0.28
C PHE A 74 -0.64 1.88 0.72
N GLU A 75 -1.41 0.95 0.22
CA GLU A 75 -1.72 -0.27 0.95
C GLU A 75 -0.44 -0.93 1.47
N LYS A 76 -0.53 -1.57 2.63
CA LYS A 76 0.60 -2.20 3.35
C LYS A 76 1.64 -1.20 3.91
N ASP A 77 1.42 0.10 3.81
CA ASP A 77 2.21 1.08 4.55
C ASP A 77 1.83 1.08 6.03
N VAL A 78 2.80 1.36 6.87
CA VAL A 78 2.62 1.72 8.27
C VAL A 78 2.71 3.23 8.37
N VAL A 79 1.65 3.84 8.88
CA VAL A 79 1.51 5.29 8.99
C VAL A 79 1.46 5.68 10.47
N GLU A 80 2.29 6.63 10.86
CA GLU A 80 2.30 7.21 12.19
C GLU A 80 1.45 8.49 12.21
N PHE A 81 0.48 8.51 13.09
CA PHE A 81 -0.37 9.66 13.38
C PHE A 81 0.12 10.35 14.66
N VAL A 82 0.61 11.58 14.53
CA VAL A 82 1.17 12.36 15.62
C VAL A 82 0.17 13.43 16.04
N GLY A 83 -0.36 13.34 17.26
CA GLY A 83 -1.35 14.26 17.80
C GLY A 83 -1.24 14.41 19.32
N ALA A 84 -2.37 14.47 20.01
CA ALA A 84 -2.43 14.42 21.48
C ALA A 84 -1.90 13.07 22.00
N SER A 85 -2.11 12.02 21.24
CA SER A 85 -1.42 10.73 21.38
C SER A 85 -0.79 10.38 20.04
N THR A 86 0.35 9.66 20.07
CA THR A 86 0.98 9.14 18.86
C THR A 86 0.66 7.66 18.77
N HIS A 87 0.21 7.23 17.61
CA HIS A 87 -0.04 5.81 17.32
C HIS A 87 0.34 5.49 15.87
N ARG A 88 0.48 4.20 15.58
CA ARG A 88 0.81 3.70 14.25
C ARG A 88 -0.25 2.73 13.79
N ASP A 89 -0.64 2.88 12.54
CA ASP A 89 -1.64 2.03 11.89
C ASP A 89 -1.09 1.45 10.59
N LEU A 90 -1.45 0.20 10.34
CA LEU A 90 -1.25 -0.45 9.06
C LEU A 90 -2.40 -0.09 8.12
N ILE A 91 -2.08 0.36 6.94
CA ILE A 91 -3.05 0.67 5.90
C ILE A 91 -3.36 -0.59 5.09
N TRP A 92 -4.64 -0.93 5.02
CA TRP A 92 -5.07 -2.18 4.42
C TRP A 92 -6.40 -2.05 3.68
N TRP A 93 -6.54 -2.82 2.58
CA TRP A 93 -7.82 -2.93 1.89
C TRP A 93 -8.74 -3.91 2.62
N ASN A 94 -9.84 -3.41 3.13
CA ASN A 94 -10.86 -4.22 3.79
C ASN A 94 -11.89 -4.71 2.76
N ASN A 95 -11.84 -6.00 2.42
CA ASN A 95 -12.72 -6.61 1.44
C ASN A 95 -14.21 -6.62 1.89
N GLU A 96 -14.46 -6.73 3.20
CA GLU A 96 -15.82 -6.77 3.74
C GLU A 96 -16.51 -5.41 3.62
N MET A 97 -15.76 -4.34 3.88
CA MET A 97 -16.27 -2.96 3.83
C MET A 97 -16.03 -2.30 2.46
N SER A 98 -15.23 -2.93 1.60
CA SER A 98 -14.80 -2.38 0.30
C SER A 98 -14.14 -1.00 0.43
N GLU A 99 -13.29 -0.83 1.44
CA GLU A 99 -12.62 0.44 1.75
C GLU A 99 -11.19 0.23 2.27
N MET A 100 -10.39 1.29 2.22
CA MET A 100 -9.11 1.34 2.93
C MET A 100 -9.37 1.54 4.42
N SER A 101 -8.82 0.65 5.23
CA SER A 101 -8.90 0.69 6.70
C SER A 101 -7.53 0.98 7.29
N ALA A 102 -7.51 1.60 8.45
CA ALA A 102 -6.34 1.79 9.30
C ALA A 102 -6.46 0.86 10.51
N ILE A 103 -5.47 0.01 10.70
CA ILE A 103 -5.45 -1.03 11.73
C ILE A 103 -4.32 -0.70 12.71
N PRO A 104 -4.61 -0.39 13.98
CA PRO A 104 -3.57 -0.13 14.97
C PRO A 104 -2.56 -1.28 15.05
N VAL A 105 -1.26 -0.95 14.95
CA VAL A 105 -0.18 -1.96 15.01
C VAL A 105 0.39 -2.12 16.41
N ASP A 106 0.21 -1.14 17.28
CA ASP A 106 0.70 -1.17 18.66
C ASP A 106 -0.25 -2.01 19.53
N GLY A 107 0.24 -3.12 20.07
CA GLY A 107 -0.53 -4.00 20.96
C GLY A 107 -1.35 -5.10 20.29
N ILE A 108 -1.17 -5.33 19.01
CA ILE A 108 -1.78 -6.44 18.27
C ILE A 108 -0.76 -7.58 18.12
N GLU A 109 -1.15 -8.80 18.53
CA GLU A 109 -0.48 -10.01 18.07
C GLU A 109 -0.83 -10.21 16.59
N PHE A 110 0.08 -9.79 15.73
CA PHE A 110 -0.07 -9.89 14.29
C PHE A 110 0.28 -11.31 13.84
N ASN A 111 -0.71 -12.09 13.46
CA ASN A 111 -0.49 -13.36 12.78
C ASN A 111 -0.59 -13.14 11.28
N GLY A 112 0.55 -13.02 10.61
CA GLY A 112 0.62 -12.78 9.18
C GLY A 112 -0.21 -13.76 8.35
N HIS A 113 -0.26 -15.04 8.75
CA HIS A 113 -1.04 -16.07 8.05
C HIS A 113 -2.56 -15.79 8.10
N ASP A 114 -3.09 -15.39 9.24
CA ASP A 114 -4.52 -15.07 9.38
C ASP A 114 -4.89 -13.77 8.66
N PHE A 115 -3.96 -12.85 8.58
CA PHE A 115 -4.10 -11.60 7.87
C PHE A 115 -4.19 -11.85 6.34
N TRP A 116 -3.27 -12.63 5.77
CA TRP A 116 -3.28 -12.99 4.35
C TRP A 116 -4.50 -13.80 3.93
N ASN A 117 -5.11 -14.54 4.86
CA ASN A 117 -6.33 -15.33 4.62
C ASN A 117 -7.63 -14.55 4.88
N GLY A 118 -7.57 -13.24 5.03
CA GLY A 118 -8.76 -12.39 5.24
C GLY A 118 -9.39 -12.53 6.63
N LYS A 119 -8.73 -13.19 7.57
CA LYS A 119 -9.15 -13.21 8.97
C LYS A 119 -8.54 -12.02 9.69
N TYR A 120 -9.22 -10.90 9.61
CA TYR A 120 -8.80 -9.70 10.33
C TYR A 120 -8.81 -9.92 11.85
N PRO A 121 -7.83 -9.36 12.57
CA PRO A 121 -8.00 -9.24 14.00
C PRO A 121 -9.32 -8.47 14.24
N LYS A 122 -10.15 -8.92 15.18
CA LYS A 122 -11.36 -8.19 15.60
C LYS A 122 -11.02 -6.90 16.36
N ALA A 123 -9.92 -6.27 15.97
CA ALA A 123 -9.44 -5.03 16.54
C ALA A 123 -10.23 -3.87 15.94
N ASN A 124 -10.41 -2.84 16.74
CA ASN A 124 -11.01 -1.58 16.34
C ASN A 124 -10.25 -0.98 15.16
N TYR A 125 -10.66 -1.30 13.94
CA TYR A 125 -10.14 -0.60 12.76
C TYR A 125 -10.97 0.67 12.53
N SER A 126 -10.31 1.69 12.04
CA SER A 126 -10.96 2.93 11.63
C SER A 126 -10.95 3.03 10.11
N THR A 127 -12.00 3.62 9.55
CA THR A 127 -12.00 3.96 8.13
C THR A 127 -10.88 4.95 7.86
N PHE A 128 -9.89 4.54 7.06
CA PHE A 128 -8.71 5.35 6.78
C PHE A 128 -9.06 6.73 6.21
N CYS A 129 -10.07 6.80 5.34
CA CYS A 129 -10.54 8.05 4.77
C CYS A 129 -11.01 9.06 5.83
N LEU A 130 -11.68 8.59 6.89
CA LEU A 130 -12.12 9.46 7.99
C LEU A 130 -10.92 9.97 8.80
N MET A 131 -9.93 9.13 9.05
CA MET A 131 -8.72 9.53 9.75
C MET A 131 -7.94 10.59 8.97
N MET A 132 -7.81 10.43 7.65
CA MET A 132 -7.11 11.38 6.79
C MET A 132 -7.82 12.72 6.64
N GLN A 133 -9.13 12.78 6.84
CA GLN A 133 -9.88 14.04 6.85
C GLN A 133 -9.69 14.82 8.15
N ASP A 134 -9.25 14.13 9.21
CA ASP A 134 -9.00 14.71 10.54
C ASP A 134 -10.07 15.74 10.96
N PRO A 135 -11.37 15.37 10.98
CA PRO A 135 -12.47 16.32 11.17
C PRO A 135 -12.46 17.02 12.53
N TRP A 136 -11.66 16.52 13.46
CA TRP A 136 -11.51 17.09 14.81
C TRP A 136 -10.20 17.85 15.01
N GLY A 137 -9.27 17.83 14.02
CA GLY A 137 -7.96 18.47 14.12
C GLY A 137 -7.03 17.81 15.13
N ASP A 138 -7.17 16.50 15.30
CA ASP A 138 -6.45 15.73 16.33
C ASP A 138 -5.00 15.48 15.95
N PHE A 139 -4.67 15.49 14.65
CA PHE A 139 -3.35 15.15 14.15
C PHE A 139 -2.57 16.39 13.72
N LYS A 140 -1.34 16.52 14.23
CA LYS A 140 -0.38 17.56 13.83
C LYS A 140 0.47 17.14 12.65
N GLU A 141 0.71 15.85 12.52
CA GLU A 141 1.56 15.28 11.51
C GLU A 141 1.14 13.84 11.23
N ILE A 142 1.22 13.46 9.96
CA ILE A 142 0.97 12.12 9.47
C ILE A 142 2.20 11.71 8.67
N LYS A 143 2.80 10.56 8.96
CA LYS A 143 4.04 10.07 8.31
C LYS A 143 3.94 8.63 7.90
N VAL A 144 4.38 8.32 6.69
CA VAL A 144 4.73 6.95 6.31
C VAL A 144 6.06 6.61 6.98
N VAL A 145 6.08 5.60 7.87
CA VAL A 145 7.28 5.18 8.61
C VAL A 145 7.90 3.91 8.02
N GLY A 146 7.24 3.25 7.09
CA GLY A 146 7.69 2.07 6.39
C GLY A 146 6.52 1.28 5.79
N ASN A 147 6.78 0.05 5.41
CA ASN A 147 5.77 -0.88 4.93
C ASN A 147 6.07 -2.30 5.41
N ILE A 148 5.04 -3.14 5.51
CA ILE A 148 5.20 -4.50 6.07
C ILE A 148 5.98 -5.47 5.18
N ILE A 149 6.25 -5.11 3.92
CA ILE A 149 7.01 -5.94 2.97
C ILE A 149 8.51 -5.76 3.20
N ASP A 150 8.97 -4.51 3.42
CA ASP A 150 10.37 -4.19 3.69
C ASP A 150 10.71 -4.20 5.19
N ASN A 151 9.71 -3.90 6.03
CA ASN A 151 9.85 -3.68 7.47
C ASN A 151 8.79 -4.47 8.25
N PRO A 152 8.78 -5.80 8.17
CA PRO A 152 7.78 -6.62 8.86
C PRO A 152 7.80 -6.44 10.39
N GLU A 153 8.92 -6.01 10.94
CA GLU A 153 9.10 -5.71 12.36
C GLU A 153 8.22 -4.55 12.86
N LEU A 154 7.73 -3.69 11.96
CA LEU A 154 6.87 -2.56 12.34
C LEU A 154 5.50 -2.99 12.88
N VAL A 155 5.05 -4.18 12.56
CA VAL A 155 3.72 -4.70 12.96
C VAL A 155 3.80 -5.73 14.09
N GLY A 156 4.88 -5.74 14.86
CA GLY A 156 5.03 -6.53 16.09
C GLY A 156 5.15 -8.04 15.88
N GLY A 157 6.25 -8.61 16.33
CA GLY A 157 6.42 -10.05 16.51
C GLY A 157 7.25 -10.73 15.40
N ASN A 158 8.15 -11.59 15.83
CA ASN A 158 8.99 -12.45 15.03
C ASN A 158 8.21 -13.23 13.97
N HIS A 159 8.13 -12.70 12.75
CA HIS A 159 7.60 -13.44 11.61
C HIS A 159 8.75 -14.10 10.85
N GLU A 160 9.01 -15.37 11.14
CA GLU A 160 9.71 -16.24 10.19
C GLU A 160 8.76 -16.48 9.01
N TYR A 161 9.02 -15.81 7.90
CA TYR A 161 8.47 -16.21 6.61
C TYR A 161 9.10 -17.55 6.22
N LYS A 162 8.32 -18.60 6.26
CA LYS A 162 8.66 -19.90 5.64
C LYS A 162 7.90 -20.07 4.36
#